data_2016243858315c668582c467e023be4b
#
_entry.id   2016243858315c668582c467e023be4b
#
_cell.length_a   1.000
_cell.length_b   1.000
_cell.length_c   1.000
_cell.angle_alpha   90.00
_cell.angle_beta   90.00
_cell.angle_gamma   90.00
#
_symmetry.space_group_name_H-M   'P 1'
#
loop_
_entity.id
_entity.type
_entity.pdbx_description
1 polymer ?
#
loop_
_entity_poly.entity_id
_entity_poly.type
_entity_poly.pdbx_seq_one_letter_code
_entity_poly.pdbx_strand_id
1 'polypeptide(L)'
;MNLEHLTTQLKTRERLALEIPGFRHAAVLVAITLEPDPKLILTVRSSDLPTHKGQISFPGGKLEAGETVQAGALREAYEEVGLEPNAATLIGLLDDVWTPARFTATPVVALLKPEAQLERNPGEVAEILRVPISDLRNLEPRRERRELPAEFMAQIPQRSTRVEVLHYDWNGYDIWGMTAHVIEHLLELSQP
;
A
#
# COMPACT_ATOMS: atom_id res chain seq x y z
N MET A 1 -5.55 -2.76 -16.71
CA MET A 1 -6.30 -2.06 -15.61
C MET A 1 -7.20 -0.99 -16.20
N ASN A 2 -8.46 -0.91 -15.76
CA ASN A 2 -9.37 0.17 -16.16
C ASN A 2 -9.28 1.32 -15.15
N LEU A 3 -8.47 2.35 -15.46
CA LEU A 3 -8.22 3.48 -14.57
C LEU A 3 -9.44 4.41 -14.41
N GLU A 4 -10.30 4.53 -15.42
CA GLU A 4 -11.53 5.33 -15.32
C GLU A 4 -12.53 4.67 -14.38
N HIS A 5 -12.69 3.33 -14.50
CA HIS A 5 -13.53 2.56 -13.61
C HIS A 5 -13.01 2.66 -12.16
N LEU A 6 -11.71 2.42 -11.94
CA LEU A 6 -11.09 2.56 -10.63
C LEU A 6 -11.33 3.95 -10.02
N THR A 7 -11.09 5.01 -10.81
CA THR A 7 -11.29 6.39 -10.33
C THR A 7 -12.74 6.65 -9.93
N THR A 8 -13.69 6.09 -10.68
CA THR A 8 -15.12 6.20 -10.38
C THR A 8 -15.45 5.45 -9.08
N GLN A 9 -14.98 4.21 -8.95
CA GLN A 9 -15.18 3.41 -7.74
C GLN A 9 -14.62 4.11 -6.49
N LEU A 10 -13.40 4.64 -6.57
CA LEU A 10 -12.77 5.35 -5.44
C LEU A 10 -13.52 6.61 -5.01
N LYS A 11 -14.26 7.27 -5.93
CA LYS A 11 -15.04 8.48 -5.63
C LYS A 11 -16.44 8.20 -5.11
N THR A 12 -17.04 7.09 -5.51
CA THR A 12 -18.48 6.84 -5.27
C THR A 12 -18.75 5.81 -4.18
N ARG A 13 -17.80 4.92 -3.89
CA ARG A 13 -17.98 3.92 -2.84
C ARG A 13 -17.79 4.52 -1.44
N GLU A 14 -18.45 3.92 -0.45
CA GLU A 14 -18.16 4.16 0.95
C GLU A 14 -16.87 3.42 1.34
N ARG A 15 -15.85 4.18 1.77
CA ARG A 15 -14.59 3.64 2.26
C ARG A 15 -14.72 3.13 3.69
N LEU A 16 -14.12 1.98 3.99
CA LEU A 16 -13.94 1.53 5.36
C LEU A 16 -12.78 2.31 6.01
N ALA A 17 -13.11 3.25 6.87
CA ALA A 17 -12.16 3.93 7.74
C ALA A 17 -12.09 3.21 9.09
N LEU A 18 -10.89 2.98 9.62
CA LEU A 18 -10.67 2.26 10.86
C LEU A 18 -10.10 3.20 11.94
N GLU A 19 -10.87 3.39 13.00
CA GLU A 19 -10.40 4.03 14.23
C GLU A 19 -10.32 2.96 15.32
N ILE A 20 -9.11 2.42 15.54
CA ILE A 20 -8.86 1.37 16.54
C ILE A 20 -8.11 1.99 17.70
N PRO A 21 -8.68 1.99 18.94
CA PRO A 21 -8.02 2.58 20.10
C PRO A 21 -6.62 2.01 20.33
N GLY A 22 -5.63 2.89 20.51
CA GLY A 22 -4.23 2.51 20.75
C GLY A 22 -3.44 2.11 19.49
N PHE A 23 -4.04 2.20 18.30
CA PHE A 23 -3.32 2.04 17.04
C PHE A 23 -2.79 3.40 16.55
N ARG A 24 -1.63 3.38 15.91
CA ARG A 24 -1.03 4.55 15.26
C ARG A 24 -1.50 4.62 13.82
N HIS A 25 -1.74 5.84 13.34
CA HIS A 25 -2.12 6.04 11.95
C HIS A 25 -0.89 6.15 11.05
N ALA A 26 -0.98 5.52 9.90
CA ALA A 26 0.00 5.54 8.82
C ALA A 26 -0.69 5.80 7.49
N ALA A 27 0.05 6.26 6.50
CA ALA A 27 -0.41 6.35 5.12
C ALA A 27 0.62 5.73 4.19
N VAL A 28 0.15 5.08 3.13
CA VAL A 28 1.00 4.52 2.08
C VAL A 28 0.54 5.02 0.71
N LEU A 29 1.49 5.28 -0.20
CA LEU A 29 1.18 5.75 -1.55
C LEU A 29 1.10 4.58 -2.52
N VAL A 30 -0.11 4.28 -2.99
CA VAL A 30 -0.35 3.31 -4.06
C VAL A 30 -0.14 4.02 -5.39
N ALA A 31 1.14 4.17 -5.77
CA ALA A 31 1.57 4.89 -6.96
C ALA A 31 1.50 3.98 -8.20
N ILE A 32 0.74 4.40 -9.20
CA ILE A 32 0.48 3.67 -10.45
C ILE A 32 1.07 4.48 -11.61
N THR A 33 1.91 3.85 -12.44
CA THR A 33 2.46 4.48 -13.64
C THR A 33 1.42 4.55 -14.76
N LEU A 34 1.54 5.56 -15.64
CA LEU A 34 0.68 5.76 -16.82
C LEU A 34 1.31 5.16 -18.09
N GLU A 35 1.70 3.89 -18.03
CA GLU A 35 2.22 3.13 -19.15
C GLU A 35 1.11 2.24 -19.74
N PRO A 36 1.27 1.68 -20.97
CA PRO A 36 0.31 0.73 -21.54
C PRO A 36 0.09 -0.50 -20.65
N ASP A 37 1.14 -0.98 -19.96
CA ASP A 37 1.07 -1.93 -18.85
C ASP A 37 1.44 -1.20 -17.56
N PRO A 38 0.45 -0.67 -16.82
CA PRO A 38 0.70 0.11 -15.61
C PRO A 38 1.42 -0.70 -14.55
N LYS A 39 2.32 -0.05 -13.83
CA LYS A 39 3.11 -0.67 -12.76
C LYS A 39 2.80 -0.05 -11.42
N LEU A 40 2.83 -0.86 -10.38
CA LEU A 40 2.87 -0.41 -9.00
C LEU A 40 4.31 -0.11 -8.58
N ILE A 41 4.50 0.98 -7.87
CA ILE A 41 5.78 1.31 -7.25
C ILE A 41 5.79 0.75 -5.84
N LEU A 42 6.72 -0.18 -5.58
CA LEU A 42 6.97 -0.75 -4.27
C LEU A 42 8.43 -0.51 -3.87
N THR A 43 8.72 -0.60 -2.59
CA THR A 43 10.08 -0.49 -2.03
C THR A 43 10.47 -1.78 -1.34
N VAL A 44 11.74 -2.13 -1.45
CA VAL A 44 12.38 -3.14 -0.59
C VAL A 44 13.07 -2.39 0.54
N ARG A 45 12.67 -2.65 1.78
CA ARG A 45 13.21 -1.99 2.96
C ARG A 45 14.68 -2.33 3.16
N SER A 46 15.50 -1.33 3.49
CA SER A 46 16.94 -1.51 3.72
C SER A 46 17.21 -2.52 4.85
N SER A 47 18.23 -3.35 4.65
CA SER A 47 18.75 -4.27 5.67
C SER A 47 19.44 -3.57 6.84
N ASP A 48 19.79 -2.30 6.68
CA ASP A 48 20.48 -1.51 7.70
C ASP A 48 19.52 -0.99 8.78
N LEU A 49 18.21 -1.02 8.49
CA LEU A 49 17.19 -0.63 9.45
C LEU A 49 16.96 -1.72 10.52
N PRO A 50 16.58 -1.35 11.75
CA PRO A 50 16.47 -2.30 12.87
C PRO A 50 15.31 -3.28 12.72
N THR A 51 14.26 -2.91 11.99
CA THR A 51 13.01 -3.70 11.86
C THR A 51 12.58 -3.85 10.41
N HIS A 52 11.88 -4.96 10.11
CA HIS A 52 11.26 -5.21 8.80
C HIS A 52 12.23 -5.26 7.62
N LYS A 53 13.47 -5.73 7.86
CA LYS A 53 14.52 -5.85 6.85
C LYS A 53 14.06 -6.64 5.64
N GLY A 54 14.26 -6.08 4.44
CA GLY A 54 13.89 -6.72 3.19
C GLY A 54 12.38 -6.84 2.94
N GLN A 55 11.53 -6.30 3.81
CA GLN A 55 10.09 -6.30 3.60
C GLN A 55 9.74 -5.42 2.40
N ILE A 56 8.79 -5.89 1.60
CA ILE A 56 8.28 -5.15 0.45
C ILE A 56 7.01 -4.41 0.87
N SER A 57 6.98 -3.11 0.59
CA SER A 57 5.86 -2.24 0.92
C SER A 57 5.63 -1.18 -0.16
N PHE A 58 4.45 -0.58 -0.15
CA PHE A 58 4.28 0.73 -0.77
C PHE A 58 5.13 1.76 -0.02
N PRO A 59 5.63 2.81 -0.70
CA PRO A 59 6.19 3.97 -0.02
C PRO A 59 5.20 4.51 1.00
N GLY A 60 5.66 4.77 2.23
CA GLY A 60 4.76 5.24 3.26
C GLY A 60 5.25 5.01 4.69
N GLY A 61 4.58 5.67 5.62
CA GLY A 61 4.96 5.61 7.02
C GLY A 61 3.92 6.22 7.94
N LYS A 62 4.38 6.58 9.15
CA LYS A 62 3.53 7.11 10.21
C LYS A 62 3.13 8.56 9.91
N LEU A 63 1.87 8.91 10.13
CA LEU A 63 1.42 10.29 10.06
C LEU A 63 2.02 11.14 11.18
N GLU A 64 2.39 12.36 10.84
CA GLU A 64 2.75 13.40 11.79
C GLU A 64 1.52 14.04 12.43
N ALA A 65 1.71 14.76 13.53
CA ALA A 65 0.61 15.41 14.24
C ALA A 65 -0.07 16.47 13.36
N GLY A 66 -1.38 16.30 13.11
CA GLY A 66 -2.16 17.21 12.28
C GLY A 66 -2.01 16.99 10.78
N GLU A 67 -1.25 16.00 10.36
CA GLU A 67 -1.05 15.67 8.96
C GLU A 67 -2.25 14.90 8.38
N THR A 68 -2.65 15.23 7.16
CA THR A 68 -3.65 14.44 6.43
C THR A 68 -3.01 13.18 5.84
N VAL A 69 -3.81 12.13 5.60
CA VAL A 69 -3.31 10.89 5.00
C VAL A 69 -2.69 11.11 3.61
N GLN A 70 -3.24 12.07 2.85
CA GLN A 70 -2.70 12.43 1.54
C GLN A 70 -1.32 13.11 1.64
N ALA A 71 -1.19 14.05 2.58
CA ALA A 71 0.08 14.73 2.80
C ALA A 71 1.16 13.77 3.30
N GLY A 72 0.83 12.91 4.27
CA GLY A 72 1.76 11.91 4.81
C GLY A 72 2.22 10.90 3.76
N ALA A 73 1.30 10.37 2.93
CA ALA A 73 1.67 9.46 1.86
C ALA A 73 2.63 10.11 0.83
N LEU A 74 2.40 11.37 0.47
CA LEU A 74 3.27 12.09 -0.47
C LEU A 74 4.61 12.45 0.17
N ARG A 75 4.64 12.87 1.44
CA ARG A 75 5.88 13.17 2.17
C ARG A 75 6.77 11.94 2.26
N GLU A 76 6.23 10.82 2.73
CA GLU A 76 6.96 9.55 2.84
C GLU A 76 7.46 9.07 1.47
N ALA A 77 6.66 9.18 0.41
CA ALA A 77 7.09 8.83 -0.93
C ALA A 77 8.20 9.75 -1.46
N TYR A 78 8.20 11.03 -1.07
CA TYR A 78 9.31 11.92 -1.37
C TYR A 78 10.58 11.51 -0.60
N GLU A 79 10.48 11.21 0.68
CA GLU A 79 11.59 10.83 1.56
C GLU A 79 12.21 9.49 1.15
N GLU A 80 11.40 8.48 0.81
CA GLU A 80 11.86 7.12 0.49
C GLU A 80 12.32 6.95 -0.97
N VAL A 81 11.57 7.52 -1.92
CA VAL A 81 11.77 7.27 -3.36
C VAL A 81 11.92 8.54 -4.21
N GLY A 82 12.10 9.71 -3.59
CA GLY A 82 12.33 10.97 -4.29
C GLY A 82 11.16 11.43 -5.17
N LEU A 83 9.96 10.89 -4.95
CA LEU A 83 8.78 11.26 -5.75
C LEU A 83 8.32 12.66 -5.40
N GLU A 84 8.50 13.61 -6.32
CA GLU A 84 8.00 14.96 -6.16
C GLU A 84 6.45 14.96 -6.04
N PRO A 85 5.86 15.61 -5.04
CA PRO A 85 4.40 15.59 -4.83
C PRO A 85 3.59 16.06 -6.04
N ASN A 86 4.12 17.00 -6.82
CA ASN A 86 3.49 17.51 -8.04
C ASN A 86 3.56 16.52 -9.23
N ALA A 87 4.38 15.47 -9.14
CA ALA A 87 4.47 14.40 -10.13
C ALA A 87 3.43 13.30 -9.93
N ALA A 88 2.61 13.39 -8.87
CA ALA A 88 1.53 12.47 -8.57
C ALA A 88 0.16 13.16 -8.60
N THR A 89 -0.83 12.51 -9.21
CA THR A 89 -2.23 12.95 -9.18
C THR A 89 -3.02 11.98 -8.29
N LEU A 90 -3.47 12.45 -7.13
CA LEU A 90 -4.28 11.64 -6.21
C LEU A 90 -5.67 11.41 -6.80
N ILE A 91 -6.14 10.15 -6.82
CA ILE A 91 -7.44 9.78 -7.38
C ILE A 91 -8.43 9.22 -6.35
N GLY A 92 -7.97 8.89 -5.16
CA GLY A 92 -8.83 8.44 -4.06
C GLY A 92 -8.10 7.64 -3.00
N LEU A 93 -8.87 7.05 -2.09
CA LEU A 93 -8.39 6.24 -0.96
C LEU A 93 -8.97 4.83 -1.05
N LEU A 94 -8.18 3.82 -0.71
CA LEU A 94 -8.68 2.48 -0.45
C LEU A 94 -9.13 2.34 1.01
N ASP A 95 -9.67 1.19 1.37
CA ASP A 95 -10.02 0.86 2.74
C ASP A 95 -8.78 0.80 3.62
N ASP A 96 -8.94 1.23 4.86
CA ASP A 96 -7.87 1.12 5.84
C ASP A 96 -7.54 -0.35 6.11
N VAL A 97 -6.26 -0.61 6.28
CA VAL A 97 -5.73 -1.92 6.67
C VAL A 97 -5.02 -1.79 8.01
N TRP A 98 -5.35 -2.66 8.93
CA TRP A 98 -4.65 -2.72 10.21
C TRP A 98 -3.51 -3.75 10.17
N THR A 99 -2.55 -3.62 11.09
CA THR A 99 -1.43 -4.56 11.23
C THR A 99 -1.27 -5.02 12.68
N PRO A 100 -0.72 -6.22 12.92
CA PRO A 100 -0.41 -6.69 14.29
C PRO A 100 0.57 -5.77 15.03
N ALA A 101 1.35 -4.95 14.33
CA ALA A 101 2.23 -3.94 14.91
C ALA A 101 1.49 -2.70 15.43
N ARG A 102 0.14 -2.77 15.53
CA ARG A 102 -0.77 -1.70 15.98
C ARG A 102 -0.68 -0.43 15.12
N PHE A 103 -0.69 -0.61 13.81
CA PHE A 103 -0.90 0.45 12.84
C PHE A 103 -2.22 0.26 12.11
N THR A 104 -2.87 1.37 11.84
CA THR A 104 -3.93 1.49 10.83
C THR A 104 -3.36 2.30 9.67
N ALA A 105 -3.23 1.68 8.51
CA ALA A 105 -2.68 2.32 7.33
C ALA A 105 -3.79 2.65 6.33
N THR A 106 -3.81 3.89 5.84
CA THR A 106 -4.68 4.34 4.77
C THR A 106 -3.92 4.34 3.44
N PRO A 107 -4.31 3.49 2.45
CA PRO A 107 -3.70 3.53 1.14
C PRO A 107 -4.27 4.68 0.31
N VAL A 108 -3.39 5.57 -0.15
CA VAL A 108 -3.69 6.72 -1.00
C VAL A 108 -3.32 6.36 -2.44
N VAL A 109 -4.30 6.33 -3.34
CA VAL A 109 -4.07 5.95 -4.75
C VAL A 109 -3.69 7.16 -5.57
N ALA A 110 -2.59 7.06 -6.30
CA ALA A 110 -2.06 8.11 -7.16
C ALA A 110 -1.66 7.60 -8.53
N LEU A 111 -1.90 8.42 -9.56
CA LEU A 111 -1.38 8.23 -10.91
C LEU A 111 -0.10 9.06 -11.06
N LEU A 112 0.99 8.43 -11.45
CA LEU A 112 2.25 9.11 -11.70
C LEU A 112 2.26 9.74 -13.08
N LYS A 113 2.73 10.98 -13.18
CA LYS A 113 2.98 11.61 -14.48
C LYS A 113 4.11 10.87 -15.21
N PRO A 114 4.10 10.85 -16.57
CA PRO A 114 5.11 10.13 -17.34
C PRO A 114 6.56 10.57 -17.06
N GLU A 115 6.74 11.84 -16.70
CA GLU A 115 8.02 12.43 -16.36
C GLU A 115 8.49 12.20 -14.90
N ALA A 116 7.68 11.52 -14.09
CA ALA A 116 8.03 11.27 -12.70
C ALA A 116 9.34 10.51 -12.56
N GLN A 117 10.30 11.13 -11.88
CA GLN A 117 11.58 10.52 -11.56
C GLN A 117 11.48 9.88 -10.17
N LEU A 118 12.12 8.73 -10.02
CA LEU A 118 12.20 8.04 -8.74
C LEU A 118 13.69 7.78 -8.44
N GLU A 119 14.11 8.20 -7.26
CA GLU A 119 15.44 7.98 -6.74
C GLU A 119 15.35 7.48 -5.30
N ARG A 120 15.86 6.27 -5.03
CA ARG A 120 15.79 5.69 -3.70
C ARG A 120 16.64 6.44 -2.69
N ASN A 121 16.14 6.59 -1.48
CA ASN A 121 16.95 6.95 -0.32
C ASN A 121 17.67 5.68 0.20
N PRO A 122 18.99 5.53 0.04
CA PRO A 122 19.70 4.31 0.41
C PRO A 122 19.63 3.97 1.90
N GLY A 123 19.40 4.99 2.76
CA GLY A 123 19.26 4.79 4.20
C GLY A 123 17.99 4.03 4.59
N GLU A 124 16.96 4.08 3.75
CA GLU A 124 15.65 3.48 4.03
C GLU A 124 15.26 2.40 3.03
N VAL A 125 15.60 2.59 1.77
CA VAL A 125 15.19 1.77 0.63
C VAL A 125 16.39 1.11 -0.02
N ALA A 126 16.40 -0.22 -0.03
CA ALA A 126 17.41 -1.01 -0.74
C ALA A 126 17.15 -1.01 -2.24
N GLU A 127 15.87 -1.08 -2.65
CA GLU A 127 15.48 -1.18 -4.07
C GLU A 127 14.08 -0.59 -4.29
N ILE A 128 13.86 0.01 -5.47
CA ILE A 128 12.52 0.40 -5.96
C ILE A 128 12.07 -0.65 -6.98
N LEU A 129 10.97 -1.32 -6.69
CA LEU A 129 10.36 -2.29 -7.59
C LEU A 129 9.26 -1.61 -8.42
N ARG A 130 9.27 -1.91 -9.72
CA ARG A 130 8.21 -1.51 -10.67
C ARG A 130 7.45 -2.76 -11.10
N VAL A 131 6.40 -3.10 -10.34
CA VAL A 131 5.68 -4.37 -10.50
C VAL A 131 4.54 -4.20 -11.49
N PRO A 132 4.56 -4.87 -12.68
CA PRO A 132 3.48 -4.79 -13.63
C PRO A 132 2.16 -5.29 -13.01
N ILE A 133 1.09 -4.54 -13.21
CA ILE A 133 -0.23 -4.93 -12.70
C ILE A 133 -0.75 -6.18 -13.43
N SER A 134 -0.35 -6.36 -14.68
CA SER A 134 -0.65 -7.59 -15.44
C SER A 134 -0.07 -8.83 -14.78
N ASP A 135 1.16 -8.76 -14.24
CA ASP A 135 1.78 -9.88 -13.54
C ASP A 135 0.99 -10.24 -12.28
N LEU A 136 0.67 -9.24 -11.45
CA LEU A 136 -0.09 -9.45 -10.21
C LEU A 136 -1.49 -10.04 -10.47
N ARG A 137 -2.13 -9.67 -11.58
CA ARG A 137 -3.43 -10.23 -11.98
C ARG A 137 -3.35 -11.70 -12.40
N ASN A 138 -2.21 -12.11 -12.95
CA ASN A 138 -1.98 -13.49 -13.41
C ASN A 138 -1.47 -14.40 -12.29
N LEU A 139 -1.08 -13.84 -11.14
CA LEU A 139 -0.67 -14.59 -9.97
C LEU A 139 -1.89 -14.90 -9.08
N GLU A 140 -1.99 -16.17 -8.67
CA GLU A 140 -2.91 -16.55 -7.60
C GLU A 140 -2.17 -16.42 -6.27
N PRO A 141 -2.63 -15.52 -5.35
CA PRO A 141 -1.93 -15.31 -4.10
C PRO A 141 -2.06 -16.54 -3.20
N ARG A 142 -0.94 -16.96 -2.63
CA ARG A 142 -0.93 -17.97 -1.57
C ARG A 142 -1.58 -17.35 -0.32
N ARG A 143 -2.46 -18.11 0.35
CA ARG A 143 -3.21 -17.70 1.54
C ARG A 143 -2.75 -18.53 2.73
N GLU A 144 -2.28 -17.85 3.77
CA GLU A 144 -1.90 -18.45 5.04
C GLU A 144 -2.88 -18.00 6.13
N ARG A 145 -3.53 -18.96 6.79
CA ARG A 145 -4.36 -18.65 7.96
C ARG A 145 -3.48 -18.42 9.18
N ARG A 146 -3.68 -17.30 9.84
CA ARG A 146 -3.04 -16.99 11.13
C ARG A 146 -4.09 -16.80 12.20
N GLU A 147 -3.88 -17.44 13.34
CA GLU A 147 -4.67 -17.16 14.53
C GLU A 147 -4.22 -15.82 15.12
N LEU A 148 -5.18 -14.94 15.34
CA LEU A 148 -4.93 -13.67 16.01
C LEU A 148 -5.21 -13.86 17.51
N PRO A 149 -4.39 -13.24 18.39
CA PRO A 149 -4.70 -13.19 19.80
C PRO A 149 -6.09 -12.65 20.07
N ALA A 150 -6.82 -13.25 21.02
CA ALA A 150 -8.21 -12.87 21.32
C ALA A 150 -8.38 -11.37 21.67
N GLU A 151 -7.36 -10.76 22.27
CA GLU A 151 -7.30 -9.33 22.58
C GLU A 151 -7.34 -8.45 21.33
N PHE A 152 -6.75 -8.90 20.21
CA PHE A 152 -6.84 -8.22 18.93
C PHE A 152 -8.24 -8.37 18.32
N MET A 153 -8.80 -9.59 18.37
CA MET A 153 -10.14 -9.87 17.84
C MET A 153 -11.22 -9.00 18.49
N ALA A 154 -11.08 -8.69 19.79
CA ALA A 154 -12.02 -7.84 20.52
C ALA A 154 -11.93 -6.34 20.12
N GLN A 155 -10.81 -5.88 19.59
CA GLN A 155 -10.58 -4.47 19.25
C GLN A 155 -10.82 -4.17 17.76
N ILE A 156 -10.77 -5.17 16.90
CA ILE A 156 -10.87 -5.01 15.46
C ILE A 156 -12.33 -5.15 15.01
N PRO A 157 -12.85 -4.20 14.22
CA PRO A 157 -14.20 -4.32 13.65
C PRO A 157 -14.35 -5.63 12.87
N GLN A 158 -15.47 -6.34 13.04
CA GLN A 158 -15.69 -7.66 12.40
C GLN A 158 -15.53 -7.64 10.87
N ARG A 159 -15.79 -6.49 10.23
CA ARG A 159 -15.59 -6.30 8.78
C ARG A 159 -14.12 -6.36 8.36
N SER A 160 -13.18 -6.16 9.28
CA SER A 160 -11.74 -6.11 9.01
C SER A 160 -10.97 -7.25 9.68
N THR A 161 -11.65 -8.25 10.26
CA THR A 161 -11.00 -9.44 10.81
C THR A 161 -10.50 -10.34 9.68
N ARG A 162 -9.41 -9.93 9.02
CA ARG A 162 -8.69 -10.78 8.09
C ARG A 162 -7.74 -11.66 8.88
N VAL A 163 -8.09 -12.93 9.02
CA VAL A 163 -7.23 -13.99 9.58
C VAL A 163 -6.32 -14.63 8.51
N GLU A 164 -6.46 -14.21 7.27
CA GLU A 164 -5.63 -14.70 6.18
C GLU A 164 -4.52 -13.70 5.86
N VAL A 165 -3.30 -14.18 5.72
CA VAL A 165 -2.16 -13.43 5.21
C VAL A 165 -1.97 -13.83 3.76
N LEU A 166 -2.00 -12.85 2.86
CA LEU A 166 -1.79 -13.04 1.44
C LEU A 166 -0.32 -12.92 1.08
N HIS A 167 0.11 -13.67 0.10
CA HIS A 167 1.46 -13.67 -0.45
C HIS A 167 1.41 -13.73 -1.98
N TYR A 168 2.00 -12.75 -2.65
CA TYR A 168 2.25 -12.75 -4.09
C TYR A 168 3.73 -13.06 -4.33
N ASP A 169 4.02 -14.24 -4.86
CA ASP A 169 5.39 -14.63 -5.23
C ASP A 169 5.71 -14.08 -6.63
N TRP A 170 6.34 -12.91 -6.69
CA TRP A 170 6.66 -12.22 -7.94
C TRP A 170 8.18 -12.14 -8.15
N ASN A 171 8.71 -12.78 -9.19
CA ASN A 171 10.14 -12.74 -9.56
C ASN A 171 11.12 -13.04 -8.41
N GLY A 172 10.75 -13.95 -7.49
CA GLY A 172 11.55 -14.29 -6.32
C GLY A 172 11.37 -13.36 -5.12
N TYR A 173 10.50 -12.35 -5.23
CA TYR A 173 10.06 -11.50 -4.13
C TYR A 173 8.76 -12.05 -3.53
N ASP A 174 8.69 -12.13 -2.21
CA ASP A 174 7.45 -12.40 -1.48
C ASP A 174 6.80 -11.08 -1.05
N ILE A 175 5.76 -10.67 -1.78
CA ILE A 175 4.95 -9.49 -1.45
C ILE A 175 3.79 -9.96 -0.59
N TRP A 176 3.81 -9.66 0.71
CA TRP A 176 2.89 -10.27 1.64
C TRP A 176 2.23 -9.30 2.62
N GLY A 177 1.26 -9.79 3.38
CA GLY A 177 0.62 -9.10 4.49
C GLY A 177 -0.19 -7.88 4.04
N MET A 178 0.03 -6.72 4.68
CA MET A 178 -0.69 -5.48 4.38
C MET A 178 -0.55 -5.08 2.91
N THR A 179 0.67 -5.15 2.36
CA THR A 179 0.93 -4.80 0.96
C THR A 179 0.13 -5.68 0.00
N ALA A 180 0.12 -6.98 0.22
CA ALA A 180 -0.64 -7.93 -0.59
C ALA A 180 -2.17 -7.69 -0.50
N HIS A 181 -2.69 -7.36 0.69
CA HIS A 181 -4.11 -7.02 0.86
C HIS A 181 -4.50 -5.74 0.12
N VAL A 182 -3.64 -4.72 0.16
CA VAL A 182 -3.87 -3.48 -0.60
C VAL A 182 -3.86 -3.75 -2.10
N ILE A 183 -2.93 -4.60 -2.58
CA ILE A 183 -2.89 -5.03 -3.99
C ILE A 183 -4.17 -5.77 -4.37
N GLU A 184 -4.60 -6.77 -3.60
CA GLU A 184 -5.83 -7.52 -3.86
C GLU A 184 -7.03 -6.58 -3.98
N HIS A 185 -7.22 -5.69 -3.01
CA HIS A 185 -8.32 -4.74 -3.02
C HIS A 185 -8.29 -3.77 -4.22
N LEU A 186 -7.09 -3.28 -4.59
CA LEU A 186 -6.90 -2.46 -5.79
C LEU A 186 -7.30 -3.21 -7.06
N LEU A 187 -6.87 -4.48 -7.18
CA LEU A 187 -7.17 -5.32 -8.33
C LEU A 187 -8.67 -5.59 -8.44
N GLU A 188 -9.35 -5.88 -7.34
CA GLU A 188 -10.81 -6.07 -7.28
C GLU A 188 -11.56 -4.83 -7.74
N LEU A 189 -11.25 -3.65 -7.20
CA LEU A 189 -11.89 -2.40 -7.55
C LEU A 189 -11.61 -1.92 -8.98
N SER A 190 -10.55 -2.39 -9.60
CA SER A 190 -10.19 -2.01 -10.97
C SER A 190 -10.77 -2.94 -12.05
N GLN A 191 -11.56 -3.95 -11.65
CA GLN A 191 -12.33 -4.79 -12.57
C GLN A 191 -13.67 -4.12 -12.88
N PRO A 192 -14.12 -4.17 -14.13
CA PRO A 192 -15.44 -3.64 -14.52
C PRO A 192 -16.59 -4.47 -13.97
#